data_c32d7d9da67129a35be3b664ed93f903
#
_entry.id   c32d7d9da67129a35be3b664ed93f903
#
_cell.length_a   1.000
_cell.length_b   1.000
_cell.length_c   1.000
_cell.angle_alpha   90.00
_cell.angle_beta   90.00
_cell.angle_gamma   90.00
#
_symmetry.space_group_name_H-M   'P 1'
#
loop_
_entity.id
_entity.type
_entity.pdbx_description
1 polymer ?
#
loop_
_entity_poly.entity_id
_entity_poly.type
_entity_poly.pdbx_seq_one_letter_code
_entity_poly.pdbx_strand_id
1 'polypeptide(L)'
;MKSVFVRRFLIAAAILFIWFIIHTTVVIIDGLNDELKPVDAAVVLGNKVETNGQPADRLKARLDRSVELYKENYYRFIIVSGGIGKEGFDEAEVMKAYLVDKGIPEDNIIEDNNGYNSYMTAQNTSKIMKDLNLNSVMIITQYFHISRTKLAFSKMDIKDVYSAHAKIFDFRDIYSIIREFPAYYKYLLK
;
A
#
# COMPACT_ATOMS: atom_id res chain seq x y z
N MET A 1 1.43 48.14 8.27
CA MET A 1 0.52 46.97 8.34
C MET A 1 0.83 45.88 7.28
N LYS A 2 0.94 46.24 5.98
CA LYS A 2 1.22 45.21 4.91
C LYS A 2 2.51 44.39 5.14
N SER A 3 3.61 45.01 5.60
CA SER A 3 4.89 44.32 5.81
C SER A 3 4.84 43.29 6.95
N VAL A 4 4.11 43.54 8.02
CA VAL A 4 3.94 42.60 9.15
C VAL A 4 3.10 41.40 8.73
N PHE A 5 2.06 41.60 7.96
CA PHE A 5 1.22 40.54 7.40
C PHE A 5 2.03 39.61 6.46
N VAL A 6 2.79 40.21 5.53
CA VAL A 6 3.64 39.47 4.61
C VAL A 6 4.68 38.63 5.38
N ARG A 7 5.35 39.24 6.40
CA ARG A 7 6.32 38.49 7.24
C ARG A 7 5.67 37.33 7.97
N ARG A 8 4.48 37.51 8.56
CA ARG A 8 3.76 36.42 9.24
C ARG A 8 3.36 35.31 8.26
N PHE A 9 2.90 35.69 7.08
CA PHE A 9 2.56 34.72 6.01
C PHE A 9 3.79 33.90 5.58
N LEU A 10 4.93 34.56 5.34
CA LEU A 10 6.18 33.88 4.97
C LEU A 10 6.67 32.93 6.07
N ILE A 11 6.56 33.31 7.35
CA ILE A 11 6.90 32.44 8.47
C ILE A 11 5.98 31.21 8.50
N ALA A 12 4.67 31.38 8.35
CA ALA A 12 3.72 30.29 8.32
C ALA A 12 3.97 29.33 7.14
N ALA A 13 4.25 29.89 5.97
CA ALA A 13 4.60 29.12 4.78
C ALA A 13 5.90 28.31 4.98
N ALA A 14 6.91 28.93 5.59
CA ALA A 14 8.18 28.25 5.91
C ALA A 14 7.97 27.11 6.92
N ILE A 15 7.14 27.30 7.95
CA ILE A 15 6.80 26.26 8.92
C ILE A 15 6.10 25.08 8.24
N LEU A 16 5.10 25.35 7.38
CA LEU A 16 4.40 24.32 6.62
C LEU A 16 5.33 23.56 5.67
N PHE A 17 6.25 24.28 5.02
CA PHE A 17 7.23 23.65 4.13
C PHE A 17 8.20 22.74 4.90
N ILE A 18 8.72 23.21 6.04
CA ILE A 18 9.59 22.39 6.91
C ILE A 18 8.82 21.15 7.39
N TRP A 19 7.56 21.33 7.82
CA TRP A 19 6.71 20.22 8.21
C TRP A 19 6.50 19.20 7.09
N PHE A 20 6.24 19.68 5.87
CA PHE A 20 6.11 18.83 4.68
C PHE A 20 7.39 18.01 4.44
N ILE A 21 8.57 18.64 4.52
CA ILE A 21 9.86 17.96 4.33
C ILE A 21 10.08 16.89 5.39
N ILE A 22 9.88 17.24 6.67
CA ILE A 22 10.06 16.28 7.78
C ILE A 22 9.12 15.08 7.60
N HIS A 23 7.82 15.34 7.41
CA HIS A 23 6.82 14.28 7.24
C HIS A 23 7.17 13.37 6.05
N THR A 24 7.48 13.96 4.90
CA THR A 24 7.82 13.22 3.67
C THR A 24 9.07 12.36 3.88
N THR A 25 10.09 12.89 4.55
CA THR A 25 11.30 12.13 4.88
C THR A 25 10.99 10.94 5.78
N VAL A 26 10.17 11.12 6.82
CA VAL A 26 9.74 10.03 7.71
C VAL A 26 8.98 8.95 6.94
N VAL A 27 8.04 9.33 6.08
CA VAL A 27 7.26 8.41 5.25
C VAL A 27 8.15 7.60 4.31
N ILE A 28 9.15 8.25 3.69
CA ILE A 28 10.10 7.56 2.80
C ILE A 28 10.98 6.58 3.59
N ILE A 29 11.52 7.00 4.74
CA ILE A 29 12.36 6.14 5.58
C ILE A 29 11.57 4.94 6.09
N ASP A 30 10.35 5.15 6.63
CA ASP A 30 9.47 4.06 7.08
C ASP A 30 9.16 3.09 5.93
N GLY A 31 8.84 3.63 4.75
CA GLY A 31 8.47 2.81 3.61
C GLY A 31 9.62 2.05 2.95
N LEU A 32 10.86 2.52 3.07
CA LEU A 32 12.05 1.82 2.57
C LEU A 32 12.62 0.81 3.57
N ASN A 33 12.16 0.87 4.83
CA ASN A 33 12.58 -0.05 5.88
C ASN A 33 11.63 -1.25 5.94
N ASP A 34 11.93 -2.31 5.19
CA ASP A 34 11.14 -3.54 5.20
C ASP A 34 11.15 -4.20 6.59
N GLU A 35 9.97 -4.56 7.08
CA GLU A 35 9.77 -5.28 8.34
C GLU A 35 9.52 -6.76 8.04
N LEU A 36 10.57 -7.47 7.60
CA LEU A 36 10.48 -8.86 7.18
C LEU A 36 10.40 -9.80 8.39
N LYS A 37 9.20 -10.25 8.70
CA LYS A 37 8.92 -11.28 9.70
C LYS A 37 7.97 -12.32 9.12
N PRO A 38 8.06 -13.59 9.55
CA PRO A 38 7.05 -14.58 9.21
C PRO A 38 5.68 -14.15 9.73
N VAL A 39 4.67 -14.19 8.86
CA VAL A 39 3.28 -13.80 9.12
C VAL A 39 2.31 -14.82 8.53
N ASP A 40 1.03 -14.76 8.92
CA ASP A 40 0.03 -15.69 8.40
C ASP A 40 -0.33 -15.40 6.95
N ALA A 41 -0.43 -14.11 6.57
CA ALA A 41 -0.79 -13.69 5.23
C ALA A 41 -0.02 -12.44 4.79
N ALA A 42 0.13 -12.26 3.47
CA ALA A 42 0.44 -10.97 2.88
C ALA A 42 -0.81 -10.35 2.26
N VAL A 43 -0.88 -9.02 2.21
CA VAL A 43 -1.86 -8.29 1.41
C VAL A 43 -1.16 -7.45 0.35
N VAL A 44 -1.47 -7.72 -0.91
CA VAL A 44 -0.96 -6.95 -2.06
C VAL A 44 -2.04 -5.94 -2.47
N LEU A 45 -1.71 -4.65 -2.38
CA LEU A 45 -2.64 -3.61 -2.78
C LEU A 45 -2.67 -3.47 -4.31
N GLY A 46 -3.87 -3.35 -4.85
CA GLY A 46 -4.12 -3.11 -6.26
C GLY A 46 -3.53 -1.80 -6.79
N ASN A 47 -3.35 -1.75 -8.08
CA ASN A 47 -2.93 -0.59 -8.85
C ASN A 47 -3.39 -0.81 -10.30
N LYS A 48 -3.09 0.16 -11.16
CA LYS A 48 -3.46 0.16 -12.57
C LYS A 48 -3.16 -1.17 -13.27
N VAL A 49 -4.13 -1.66 -14.01
CA VAL A 49 -3.98 -2.68 -15.05
C VAL A 49 -3.87 -1.97 -16.40
N GLU A 50 -3.03 -2.43 -17.30
CA GLU A 50 -2.91 -1.88 -18.66
C GLU A 50 -4.10 -2.31 -19.53
N THR A 51 -4.33 -1.61 -20.63
CA THR A 51 -5.45 -1.88 -21.55
C THR A 51 -5.38 -3.25 -22.22
N ASN A 52 -4.22 -3.92 -22.18
CA ASN A 52 -4.04 -5.30 -22.61
C ASN A 52 -4.31 -6.35 -21.53
N GLY A 53 -4.82 -5.94 -20.35
CA GLY A 53 -5.13 -6.82 -19.24
C GLY A 53 -3.92 -7.24 -18.39
N GLN A 54 -2.73 -6.71 -18.63
CA GLN A 54 -1.54 -7.02 -17.85
C GLN A 54 -1.34 -6.03 -16.69
N PRO A 55 -0.74 -6.47 -15.56
CA PRO A 55 -0.38 -5.56 -14.48
C PRO A 55 0.57 -4.47 -14.99
N ALA A 56 0.28 -3.19 -14.73
CA ALA A 56 1.22 -2.11 -14.98
C ALA A 56 2.47 -2.25 -14.10
N ASP A 57 3.59 -1.63 -14.48
CA ASP A 57 4.91 -1.80 -13.84
C ASP A 57 4.88 -1.75 -12.32
N ARG A 58 4.14 -0.79 -11.73
CA ARG A 58 4.02 -0.66 -10.28
C ARG A 58 3.24 -1.81 -9.64
N LEU A 59 2.17 -2.28 -10.29
CA LEU A 59 1.41 -3.44 -9.83
C LEU A 59 2.25 -4.70 -9.97
N LYS A 60 2.90 -4.87 -11.12
CA LYS A 60 3.82 -5.98 -11.37
C LYS A 60 4.92 -6.06 -10.31
N ALA A 61 5.56 -4.94 -9.97
CA ALA A 61 6.60 -4.92 -8.95
C ALA A 61 6.10 -5.33 -7.53
N ARG A 62 4.84 -5.00 -7.17
CA ARG A 62 4.21 -5.51 -5.93
C ARG A 62 4.04 -7.01 -5.97
N LEU A 63 3.53 -7.52 -7.10
CA LEU A 63 3.31 -8.95 -7.29
C LEU A 63 4.63 -9.73 -7.29
N ASP A 64 5.66 -9.22 -7.99
CA ASP A 64 7.00 -9.82 -8.00
C ASP A 64 7.60 -9.86 -6.58
N ARG A 65 7.44 -8.79 -5.78
CA ARG A 65 7.87 -8.77 -4.38
C ARG A 65 7.10 -9.78 -3.53
N SER A 66 5.80 -9.92 -3.78
CA SER A 66 4.98 -10.94 -3.12
C SER A 66 5.43 -12.36 -3.47
N VAL A 67 5.72 -12.64 -4.74
CA VAL A 67 6.24 -13.95 -5.17
C VAL A 67 7.58 -14.27 -4.50
N GLU A 68 8.50 -13.29 -4.45
CA GLU A 68 9.80 -13.43 -3.78
C GLU A 68 9.64 -13.87 -2.32
N LEU A 69 8.86 -13.11 -1.54
CA LEU A 69 8.67 -13.34 -0.11
C LEU A 69 7.87 -14.64 0.18
N TYR A 70 6.92 -14.98 -0.70
CA TYR A 70 6.21 -16.26 -0.60
C TYR A 70 7.17 -17.44 -0.77
N LYS A 71 8.06 -17.41 -1.76
CA LYS A 71 9.07 -18.46 -2.00
C LYS A 71 10.10 -18.56 -0.87
N GLU A 72 10.32 -17.49 -0.13
CA GLU A 72 11.15 -17.44 1.07
C GLU A 72 10.38 -17.87 2.34
N ASN A 73 9.11 -18.31 2.21
CA ASN A 73 8.24 -18.81 3.28
C ASN A 73 7.92 -17.75 4.36
N TYR A 74 7.83 -16.47 4.02
CA TYR A 74 7.39 -15.43 4.96
C TYR A 74 5.91 -15.53 5.29
N TYR A 75 5.08 -16.12 4.43
CA TYR A 75 3.64 -16.32 4.65
C TYR A 75 3.08 -17.45 3.79
N ARG A 76 1.91 -17.95 4.19
CA ARG A 76 1.20 -19.01 3.47
C ARG A 76 0.16 -18.43 2.50
N PHE A 77 -0.58 -17.42 2.91
CA PHE A 77 -1.67 -16.86 2.12
C PHE A 77 -1.32 -15.49 1.54
N ILE A 78 -1.86 -15.19 0.36
CA ILE A 78 -1.74 -13.90 -0.29
C ILE A 78 -3.14 -13.36 -0.55
N ILE A 79 -3.48 -12.24 0.08
CA ILE A 79 -4.70 -11.48 -0.18
C ILE A 79 -4.38 -10.48 -1.29
N VAL A 80 -5.04 -10.57 -2.43
CA VAL A 80 -4.96 -9.60 -3.51
C VAL A 80 -6.16 -8.69 -3.43
N SER A 81 -5.93 -7.40 -3.13
CA SER A 81 -7.01 -6.43 -2.86
C SER A 81 -7.01 -5.31 -3.89
N GLY A 82 -8.04 -5.29 -4.71
CA GLY A 82 -8.27 -4.29 -5.75
C GLY A 82 -9.78 -4.15 -6.04
N GLY A 83 -10.10 -3.33 -7.01
CA GLY A 83 -11.45 -3.17 -7.52
C GLY A 83 -11.43 -3.05 -9.03
N ILE A 84 -12.57 -2.73 -9.64
CA ILE A 84 -12.63 -2.49 -11.08
C ILE A 84 -11.95 -1.16 -11.39
N GLY A 85 -10.83 -1.24 -12.12
CA GLY A 85 -10.08 -0.08 -12.58
C GLY A 85 -10.80 0.72 -13.68
N LYS A 86 -10.25 1.87 -14.04
CA LYS A 86 -10.80 2.72 -15.11
C LYS A 86 -10.75 2.03 -16.49
N GLU A 87 -9.83 1.11 -16.67
CA GLU A 87 -9.63 0.31 -17.86
C GLU A 87 -10.64 -0.85 -17.98
N GLY A 88 -11.52 -1.03 -16.98
CA GLY A 88 -12.59 -2.02 -16.95
C GLY A 88 -12.18 -3.41 -16.46
N PHE A 89 -10.93 -3.60 -16.05
CA PHE A 89 -10.45 -4.86 -15.49
C PHE A 89 -10.64 -4.88 -13.96
N ASP A 90 -10.96 -6.05 -13.42
CA ASP A 90 -10.86 -6.31 -12.00
C ASP A 90 -9.39 -6.51 -11.61
N GLU A 91 -8.87 -5.61 -10.78
CA GLU A 91 -7.46 -5.65 -10.37
C GLU A 91 -7.14 -6.93 -9.57
N ALA A 92 -8.06 -7.41 -8.73
CA ALA A 92 -7.83 -8.60 -7.90
C ALA A 92 -7.75 -9.87 -8.77
N GLU A 93 -8.63 -10.02 -9.76
CA GLU A 93 -8.58 -11.13 -10.73
C GLU A 93 -7.26 -11.13 -11.52
N VAL A 94 -6.83 -9.97 -12.02
CA VAL A 94 -5.57 -9.83 -12.76
C VAL A 94 -4.38 -10.17 -11.86
N MET A 95 -4.39 -9.73 -10.61
CA MET A 95 -3.34 -10.04 -9.64
C MET A 95 -3.28 -11.54 -9.35
N LYS A 96 -4.44 -12.19 -9.13
CA LYS A 96 -4.51 -13.64 -8.91
C LYS A 96 -3.96 -14.42 -10.11
N ALA A 97 -4.42 -14.09 -11.33
CA ALA A 97 -3.94 -14.75 -12.53
C ALA A 97 -2.42 -14.63 -12.68
N TYR A 98 -1.85 -13.46 -12.39
CA TYR A 98 -0.41 -13.24 -12.41
C TYR A 98 0.33 -14.12 -11.39
N LEU A 99 -0.17 -14.21 -10.15
CA LEU A 99 0.47 -15.01 -9.10
C LEU A 99 0.43 -16.52 -9.42
N VAL A 100 -0.69 -17.00 -9.98
CA VAL A 100 -0.82 -18.40 -10.44
C VAL A 100 0.18 -18.69 -11.56
N ASP A 101 0.36 -17.78 -12.53
CA ASP A 101 1.38 -17.89 -13.59
C ASP A 101 2.81 -17.97 -13.00
N LYS A 102 3.07 -17.34 -11.86
CA LYS A 102 4.35 -17.40 -11.13
C LYS A 102 4.52 -18.64 -10.24
N GLY A 103 3.54 -19.55 -10.26
CA GLY A 103 3.59 -20.84 -9.57
C GLY A 103 3.10 -20.78 -8.12
N ILE A 104 2.35 -19.74 -7.72
CA ILE A 104 1.68 -19.71 -6.43
C ILE A 104 0.41 -20.56 -6.53
N PRO A 105 0.18 -21.53 -5.62
CA PRO A 105 -1.03 -22.33 -5.60
C PRO A 105 -2.28 -21.47 -5.48
N GLU A 106 -3.29 -21.73 -6.30
CA GLU A 106 -4.52 -20.93 -6.33
C GLU A 106 -5.22 -20.90 -4.97
N ASP A 107 -5.24 -22.01 -4.24
CA ASP A 107 -5.83 -22.15 -2.90
C ASP A 107 -5.16 -21.26 -1.83
N ASN A 108 -3.95 -20.74 -2.12
CA ASN A 108 -3.24 -19.83 -1.23
C ASN A 108 -3.47 -18.35 -1.59
N ILE A 109 -4.29 -18.07 -2.62
CA ILE A 109 -4.59 -16.70 -3.07
C ILE A 109 -6.05 -16.37 -2.76
N ILE A 110 -6.27 -15.31 -2.01
CA ILE A 110 -7.59 -14.84 -1.58
C ILE A 110 -7.88 -13.51 -2.29
N GLU A 111 -8.98 -13.44 -3.00
CA GLU A 111 -9.40 -12.25 -3.74
C GLU A 111 -10.27 -11.32 -2.90
N ASP A 112 -9.94 -10.04 -2.89
CA ASP A 112 -10.76 -8.94 -2.42
C ASP A 112 -11.03 -7.98 -3.59
N ASN A 113 -12.13 -8.18 -4.29
CA ASN A 113 -12.56 -7.40 -5.46
C ASN A 113 -13.21 -6.05 -5.07
N ASN A 114 -13.21 -5.71 -3.78
CA ASN A 114 -13.82 -4.50 -3.24
C ASN A 114 -12.81 -3.55 -2.58
N GLY A 115 -11.52 -3.74 -2.85
CA GLY A 115 -10.42 -2.95 -2.31
C GLY A 115 -10.16 -1.63 -3.05
N TYR A 116 -11.20 -0.81 -3.30
CA TYR A 116 -11.11 0.44 -4.08
C TYR A 116 -10.19 1.53 -3.49
N ASN A 117 -9.76 1.40 -2.25
CA ASN A 117 -8.79 2.26 -1.58
C ASN A 117 -8.21 1.54 -0.36
N SER A 118 -7.06 2.04 0.14
CA SER A 118 -6.32 1.37 1.23
C SER A 118 -7.12 1.21 2.53
N TYR A 119 -8.13 2.05 2.79
CA TYR A 119 -9.00 1.90 3.95
C TYR A 119 -9.96 0.72 3.77
N MET A 120 -10.56 0.58 2.59
CA MET A 120 -11.41 -0.57 2.25
C MET A 120 -10.59 -1.86 2.22
N THR A 121 -9.38 -1.83 1.63
CA THR A 121 -8.44 -2.95 1.70
C THR A 121 -8.19 -3.37 3.14
N ALA A 122 -7.87 -2.44 4.05
CA ALA A 122 -7.64 -2.76 5.45
C ALA A 122 -8.89 -3.37 6.13
N GLN A 123 -10.06 -2.81 5.86
CA GLN A 123 -11.34 -3.30 6.39
C GLN A 123 -11.67 -4.71 5.88
N ASN A 124 -11.53 -4.95 4.58
CA ASN A 124 -11.79 -6.25 3.97
C ASN A 124 -10.77 -7.30 4.43
N THR A 125 -9.47 -6.91 4.47
CA THR A 125 -8.42 -7.77 5.00
C THR A 125 -8.69 -8.18 6.45
N SER A 126 -9.11 -7.25 7.32
CA SER A 126 -9.47 -7.56 8.71
C SER A 126 -10.60 -8.60 8.78
N LYS A 127 -11.62 -8.48 7.93
CA LYS A 127 -12.71 -9.46 7.85
C LYS A 127 -12.21 -10.83 7.39
N ILE A 128 -11.47 -10.88 6.28
CA ILE A 128 -10.88 -12.12 5.75
C ILE A 128 -10.01 -12.82 6.80
N MET A 129 -9.16 -12.05 7.50
CA MET A 129 -8.30 -12.59 8.55
C MET A 129 -9.11 -13.18 9.72
N LYS A 130 -10.19 -12.51 10.14
CA LYS A 130 -11.10 -13.03 11.19
C LYS A 130 -11.77 -14.33 10.76
N ASP A 131 -12.28 -14.39 9.53
CA ASP A 131 -12.98 -15.57 9.00
C ASP A 131 -12.03 -16.79 8.87
N LEU A 132 -10.73 -16.54 8.64
CA LEU A 132 -9.70 -17.56 8.50
C LEU A 132 -8.84 -17.79 9.77
N ASN A 133 -9.15 -17.11 10.89
CA ASN A 133 -8.37 -17.14 12.13
C ASN A 133 -6.89 -16.77 11.95
N LEU A 134 -6.59 -15.79 11.09
CA LEU A 134 -5.25 -15.23 10.87
C LEU A 134 -5.02 -14.04 11.81
N ASN A 135 -3.79 -13.86 12.32
CA ASN A 135 -3.48 -12.85 13.33
C ASN A 135 -2.46 -11.80 12.86
N SER A 136 -1.65 -12.13 11.86
CA SER A 136 -0.55 -11.31 11.37
C SER A 136 -0.58 -11.13 9.87
N VAL A 137 -0.24 -9.92 9.39
CA VAL A 137 -0.27 -9.59 7.96
C VAL A 137 0.92 -8.72 7.54
N MET A 138 1.43 -8.98 6.34
CA MET A 138 2.45 -8.16 5.68
C MET A 138 1.82 -7.36 4.54
N ILE A 139 1.89 -6.03 4.64
CA ILE A 139 1.45 -5.09 3.58
C ILE A 139 2.51 -5.03 2.49
N ILE A 140 2.11 -5.22 1.23
CA ILE A 140 2.99 -5.09 0.07
C ILE A 140 2.46 -3.99 -0.85
N THR A 141 3.21 -2.89 -0.94
CA THR A 141 2.87 -1.73 -1.78
C THR A 141 4.11 -0.90 -2.09
N GLN A 142 4.01 0.27 -2.76
CA GLN A 142 5.14 1.17 -2.95
C GLN A 142 5.59 1.81 -1.62
N TYR A 143 6.88 2.08 -1.50
CA TYR A 143 7.51 2.64 -0.29
C TYR A 143 6.79 3.91 0.22
N PHE A 144 6.46 4.86 -0.64
CA PHE A 144 5.78 6.10 -0.24
C PHE A 144 4.34 5.88 0.26
N HIS A 145 3.77 4.69 0.00
CA HIS A 145 2.40 4.33 0.36
C HIS A 145 2.29 3.49 1.64
N ILE A 146 3.40 2.94 2.14
CA ILE A 146 3.45 2.05 3.31
C ILE A 146 2.85 2.72 4.54
N SER A 147 3.37 3.89 4.95
CA SER A 147 2.95 4.56 6.21
C SER A 147 1.45 4.85 6.25
N ARG A 148 0.86 5.33 5.14
CA ARG A 148 -0.59 5.58 5.08
C ARG A 148 -1.39 4.28 5.10
N THR A 149 -0.88 3.22 4.51
CA THR A 149 -1.54 1.91 4.54
C THR A 149 -1.46 1.32 5.95
N LYS A 150 -0.30 1.36 6.62
CA LYS A 150 -0.18 0.99 8.04
C LYS A 150 -1.18 1.76 8.92
N LEU A 151 -1.33 3.08 8.69
CA LEU A 151 -2.31 3.90 9.40
C LEU A 151 -3.76 3.42 9.16
N ALA A 152 -4.10 2.97 7.95
CA ALA A 152 -5.41 2.37 7.68
C ALA A 152 -5.60 1.06 8.45
N PHE A 153 -4.58 0.19 8.46
CA PHE A 153 -4.60 -1.09 9.16
C PHE A 153 -4.62 -0.94 10.68
N SER A 154 -3.94 0.07 11.25
CA SER A 154 -3.96 0.33 12.70
C SER A 154 -5.34 0.71 13.25
N LYS A 155 -6.29 1.08 12.37
CA LYS A 155 -7.68 1.36 12.73
C LYS A 155 -8.58 0.11 12.69
N MET A 156 -8.00 -1.01 12.28
CA MET A 156 -8.66 -2.33 12.28
C MET A 156 -8.09 -3.16 13.44
N ASP A 157 -8.85 -4.12 13.93
CA ASP A 157 -8.42 -4.98 15.04
C ASP A 157 -7.39 -6.04 14.57
N ILE A 158 -6.36 -5.62 13.85
CA ILE A 158 -5.24 -6.48 13.42
C ILE A 158 -4.06 -6.19 14.33
N LYS A 159 -3.55 -7.22 15.04
CA LYS A 159 -2.52 -7.04 16.06
C LYS A 159 -1.13 -6.81 15.47
N ASP A 160 -0.77 -7.64 14.50
CA ASP A 160 0.58 -7.70 13.94
C ASP A 160 0.55 -7.32 12.46
N VAL A 161 0.98 -6.09 12.17
CA VAL A 161 1.04 -5.52 10.82
C VAL A 161 2.48 -5.16 10.49
N TYR A 162 3.01 -5.80 9.47
CA TYR A 162 4.36 -5.58 8.94
C TYR A 162 4.29 -5.08 7.50
N SER A 163 5.41 -4.70 6.91
CA SER A 163 5.42 -4.17 5.56
C SER A 163 6.68 -4.54 4.78
N ALA A 164 6.49 -4.71 3.47
CA ALA A 164 7.56 -4.81 2.49
C ALA A 164 7.24 -3.94 1.28
N HIS A 165 8.23 -3.19 0.79
CA HIS A 165 8.01 -2.35 -0.37
C HIS A 165 8.29 -3.07 -1.69
N ALA A 166 7.55 -2.69 -2.74
CA ALA A 166 7.82 -3.10 -4.11
C ALA A 166 9.14 -2.47 -4.61
N LYS A 167 10.04 -3.28 -5.15
CA LYS A 167 11.39 -2.87 -5.59
C LYS A 167 11.33 -2.16 -6.95
N ILE A 168 10.72 -0.96 -6.98
CA ILE A 168 10.63 -0.11 -8.17
C ILE A 168 10.70 1.36 -7.77
N PHE A 169 11.45 2.14 -8.55
CA PHE A 169 11.54 3.60 -8.46
C PHE A 169 11.22 4.21 -9.82
N ASP A 170 10.35 5.23 -9.83
CA ASP A 170 9.84 5.87 -11.04
C ASP A 170 9.79 7.39 -10.83
N PHE A 171 10.00 8.19 -11.87
CA PHE A 171 9.83 9.64 -11.81
C PHE A 171 8.43 10.09 -11.33
N ARG A 172 7.42 9.29 -11.60
CA ARG A 172 6.06 9.49 -11.09
C ARG A 172 5.96 9.40 -9.56
N ASP A 173 6.99 8.87 -8.89
CA ASP A 173 7.04 8.78 -7.42
C ASP A 173 7.08 10.17 -6.80
N ILE A 174 7.73 11.16 -7.43
CA ILE A 174 7.73 12.55 -6.95
C ILE A 174 6.31 13.08 -6.77
N TYR A 175 5.46 12.92 -7.79
CA TYR A 175 4.05 13.30 -7.69
C TYR A 175 3.30 12.49 -6.63
N SER A 176 3.57 11.19 -6.57
CA SER A 176 2.92 10.29 -5.60
C SER A 176 3.27 10.67 -4.17
N ILE A 177 4.54 10.97 -3.88
CA ILE A 177 5.04 11.42 -2.57
C ILE A 177 4.34 12.71 -2.14
N ILE A 178 4.25 13.72 -3.03
CA ILE A 178 3.56 14.98 -2.72
C ILE A 178 2.09 14.73 -2.38
N ARG A 179 1.42 13.84 -3.12
CA ARG A 179 0.03 13.49 -2.89
C ARG A 179 -0.19 12.70 -1.60
N GLU A 180 0.80 11.93 -1.15
CA GLU A 180 0.69 11.17 0.10
C GLU A 180 0.59 12.09 1.32
N PHE A 181 1.19 13.28 1.31
CA PHE A 181 1.10 14.22 2.42
C PHE A 181 -0.35 14.54 2.80
N PRO A 182 -1.20 15.14 1.94
CA PRO A 182 -2.60 15.38 2.29
C PRO A 182 -3.41 14.09 2.48
N ALA A 183 -3.08 13.02 1.76
CA ALA A 183 -3.78 11.75 1.87
C ALA A 183 -3.56 11.10 3.24
N TYR A 184 -2.36 11.19 3.83
CA TYR A 184 -2.07 10.68 5.16
C TYR A 184 -2.94 11.36 6.23
N TYR A 185 -3.02 12.70 6.22
CA TYR A 185 -3.84 13.44 7.19
C TYR A 185 -5.34 13.19 7.02
N LYS A 186 -5.81 12.99 5.78
CA LYS A 186 -7.19 12.55 5.54
C LYS A 186 -7.49 11.21 6.22
N TYR A 187 -6.53 10.29 6.24
CA TYR A 187 -6.69 9.00 6.92
C TYR A 187 -6.54 9.12 8.44
N LEU A 188 -5.68 10.02 8.91
CA LEU A 188 -5.50 10.29 10.34
C LEU A 188 -6.80 10.82 10.99
N LEU A 189 -7.54 11.67 10.26
CA LEU A 189 -8.80 12.29 10.72
C LEU A 189 -10.05 11.43 10.47
N LYS A 190 -9.95 10.31 9.79
CA LYS A 190 -11.04 9.38 9.51
C LYS A 190 -11.25 8.39 10.66
#